data_61a540a8ef76cee3067cd45b87995999
#
_entry.id   61a540a8ef76cee3067cd45b87995999
#
_cell.length_a   1.000
_cell.length_b   1.000
_cell.length_c   1.000
_cell.angle_alpha   90.00
_cell.angle_beta   90.00
_cell.angle_gamma   90.00
#
_symmetry.space_group_name_H-M   'P 1'
#
loop_
_entity.id
_entity.type
_entity.pdbx_description
1 polymer ?
#
loop_
_entity_poly.entity_id
_entity_poly.type
_entity_poly.pdbx_seq_one_letter_code
_entity_poly.pdbx_strand_id
1 'polypeptide(L)'
;MPETNRQTILANLRAKIDAGHSLVGGGAGTGLSAKCEEAGGIDLIVIYNSGRYRMAGRGSLAGYMSYGNANEIAKELGHEVLPVVQKVPVLAGVNATDPFCIMDKHLNDLKALGFAGVQNFPTMGLIDGRFRAECEATGMQYAQEVDMIAMAHEKDMLTTPYVFSADNAADMARAGADVIVAHFGLTTGGSIGADDTAPDFEECARLYREWSDAAKSVRDDLLFIAHGGPLAEPEDAQKFLNLCPDCHGFYGASSMERLPTERAITDQVQAFGALNRGDKVK
;
A
#
# COMPACT_ATOMS: atom_id res chain seq x y z
N MET A 1 7.59 10.49 -17.42
CA MET A 1 7.93 9.27 -16.63
C MET A 1 7.75 9.60 -15.16
N PRO A 2 7.35 8.65 -14.32
CA PRO A 2 7.21 8.86 -12.87
C PRO A 2 8.46 9.49 -12.26
N GLU A 3 8.29 10.25 -11.16
CA GLU A 3 9.41 10.75 -10.37
C GLU A 3 10.09 9.58 -9.65
N THR A 4 11.42 9.49 -9.71
CA THR A 4 12.19 8.39 -9.11
C THR A 4 13.29 8.88 -8.17
N ASN A 5 13.55 10.17 -8.11
CA ASN A 5 14.55 10.71 -7.18
C ASN A 5 13.98 10.77 -5.76
N ARG A 6 14.52 9.94 -4.85
CA ARG A 6 14.06 9.80 -3.47
C ARG A 6 14.03 11.13 -2.72
N GLN A 7 15.06 11.97 -2.86
CA GLN A 7 15.14 13.25 -2.15
C GLN A 7 14.08 14.24 -2.66
N THR A 8 13.86 14.28 -3.98
CA THR A 8 12.79 15.10 -4.58
C THR A 8 11.42 14.65 -4.07
N ILE A 9 11.16 13.35 -4.03
CA ILE A 9 9.90 12.80 -3.53
C ILE A 9 9.69 13.20 -2.08
N LEU A 10 10.67 12.99 -1.20
CA LEU A 10 10.57 13.34 0.21
C LEU A 10 10.36 14.84 0.43
N ALA A 11 11.06 15.69 -0.34
CA ALA A 11 10.88 17.13 -0.27
C ALA A 11 9.43 17.53 -0.64
N ASN A 12 8.86 16.93 -1.70
CA ASN A 12 7.49 17.18 -2.11
C ASN A 12 6.46 16.73 -1.06
N LEU A 13 6.66 15.54 -0.47
CA LEU A 13 5.78 15.03 0.57
C LEU A 13 5.80 15.94 1.80
N ARG A 14 6.99 16.39 2.25
CA ARG A 14 7.13 17.31 3.38
C ARG A 14 6.50 18.68 3.07
N ALA A 15 6.74 19.24 1.89
CA ALA A 15 6.14 20.51 1.48
C ALA A 15 4.61 20.46 1.50
N LYS A 16 4.01 19.33 1.11
CA LYS A 16 2.55 19.13 1.18
C LYS A 16 2.05 19.11 2.62
N ILE A 17 2.76 18.44 3.53
CA ILE A 17 2.46 18.41 4.97
C ILE A 17 2.58 19.81 5.57
N ASP A 18 3.66 20.53 5.26
CA ASP A 18 3.90 21.90 5.74
C ASP A 18 2.85 22.89 5.26
N ALA A 19 2.23 22.61 4.10
CA ALA A 19 1.09 23.37 3.59
C ALA A 19 -0.26 22.99 4.27
N GLY A 20 -0.25 22.06 5.23
CA GLY A 20 -1.43 21.61 5.98
C GLY A 20 -2.29 20.58 5.27
N HIS A 21 -1.73 19.88 4.27
CA HIS A 21 -2.45 18.84 3.52
C HIS A 21 -1.99 17.44 3.91
N SER A 22 -2.93 16.50 3.94
CA SER A 22 -2.64 15.09 4.17
C SER A 22 -2.01 14.43 2.95
N LEU A 23 -1.08 13.49 3.20
CA LEU A 23 -0.56 12.60 2.18
C LEU A 23 -1.59 11.53 1.80
N VAL A 24 -1.63 11.19 0.52
CA VAL A 24 -2.49 10.12 0.00
C VAL A 24 -1.63 9.16 -0.81
N GLY A 25 -1.54 7.92 -0.33
CA GLY A 25 -0.96 6.81 -1.08
C GLY A 25 -2.05 5.86 -1.58
N GLY A 26 -1.80 5.16 -2.67
CA GLY A 26 -2.75 4.21 -3.21
C GLY A 26 -2.11 2.97 -3.83
N GLY A 27 -2.87 1.88 -3.81
CA GLY A 27 -2.50 0.62 -4.43
C GLY A 27 -3.23 0.41 -5.74
N ALA A 28 -2.52 0.39 -6.86
CA ALA A 28 -3.06 0.13 -8.19
C ALA A 28 -2.80 -1.32 -8.63
N GLY A 29 -3.84 -2.00 -9.10
CA GLY A 29 -3.77 -3.35 -9.67
C GLY A 29 -3.87 -3.38 -11.20
N THR A 30 -4.06 -2.21 -11.83
CA THR A 30 -4.12 -2.04 -13.29
C THR A 30 -3.57 -0.67 -13.69
N GLY A 31 -3.18 -0.53 -14.94
CA GLY A 31 -2.78 0.77 -15.50
C GLY A 31 -3.92 1.79 -15.49
N LEU A 32 -5.18 1.34 -15.59
CA LEU A 32 -6.33 2.24 -15.51
C LEU A 32 -6.49 2.81 -14.10
N SER A 33 -6.38 1.99 -13.06
CA SER A 33 -6.43 2.45 -11.67
C SER A 33 -5.37 3.50 -11.41
N ALA A 34 -4.09 3.19 -11.74
CA ALA A 34 -2.97 4.09 -11.54
C ALA A 34 -3.16 5.45 -12.25
N LYS A 35 -3.67 5.41 -13.49
CA LYS A 35 -3.97 6.63 -14.26
C LYS A 35 -5.05 7.48 -13.62
N CYS A 36 -6.10 6.84 -13.06
CA CYS A 36 -7.17 7.54 -12.36
C CYS A 36 -6.70 8.09 -11.02
N GLU A 37 -5.89 7.35 -10.27
CA GLU A 37 -5.26 7.78 -9.03
C GLU A 37 -4.37 9.02 -9.26
N GLU A 38 -3.52 9.01 -10.28
CA GLU A 38 -2.70 10.17 -10.65
C GLU A 38 -3.57 11.37 -11.01
N ALA A 39 -4.62 11.18 -11.81
CA ALA A 39 -5.54 12.26 -12.16
C ALA A 39 -6.29 12.83 -10.94
N GLY A 40 -6.52 12.00 -9.92
CA GLY A 40 -7.10 12.38 -8.63
C GLY A 40 -6.14 13.13 -7.70
N GLY A 41 -4.85 13.22 -8.04
CA GLY A 41 -3.86 13.95 -7.24
C GLY A 41 -3.21 13.14 -6.12
N ILE A 42 -3.06 11.82 -6.31
CA ILE A 42 -2.37 10.95 -5.36
C ILE A 42 -0.89 11.31 -5.25
N ASP A 43 -0.27 11.06 -4.09
CA ASP A 43 1.14 11.36 -3.84
C ASP A 43 2.08 10.19 -4.11
N LEU A 44 1.61 8.96 -3.85
CA LEU A 44 2.36 7.71 -4.00
C LEU A 44 1.46 6.62 -4.58
N ILE A 45 1.94 5.87 -5.56
CA ILE A 45 1.28 4.67 -6.06
C ILE A 45 2.13 3.45 -5.69
N VAL A 46 1.52 2.38 -5.16
CA VAL A 46 2.19 1.09 -4.98
C VAL A 46 1.52 0.02 -5.84
N ILE A 47 2.31 -0.80 -6.47
CA ILE A 47 1.84 -1.98 -7.20
C ILE A 47 2.44 -3.25 -6.60
N TYR A 48 1.57 -4.21 -6.28
CA TYR A 48 1.93 -5.51 -5.74
C TYR A 48 0.95 -6.59 -6.22
N ASN A 49 1.31 -7.85 -6.05
CA ASN A 49 0.54 -8.97 -6.59
C ASN A 49 -0.94 -8.98 -6.18
N SER A 50 -1.27 -8.55 -4.94
CA SER A 50 -2.67 -8.47 -4.48
C SER A 50 -3.52 -7.50 -5.30
N GLY A 51 -2.95 -6.47 -5.90
CA GLY A 51 -3.65 -5.56 -6.80
C GLY A 51 -4.25 -6.29 -7.99
N ARG A 52 -3.49 -7.19 -8.62
CA ARG A 52 -3.97 -8.05 -9.71
C ARG A 52 -5.18 -8.87 -9.29
N TYR A 53 -5.12 -9.54 -8.13
CA TYR A 53 -6.22 -10.38 -7.65
C TYR A 53 -7.44 -9.55 -7.26
N ARG A 54 -7.23 -8.41 -6.63
CA ARG A 54 -8.29 -7.47 -6.25
C ARG A 54 -9.06 -6.98 -7.46
N MET A 55 -8.37 -6.58 -8.52
CA MET A 55 -9.00 -6.13 -9.77
C MET A 55 -9.56 -7.28 -10.62
N ALA A 56 -9.19 -8.51 -10.31
CA ALA A 56 -9.84 -9.72 -10.82
C ALA A 56 -11.06 -10.14 -9.97
N GLY A 57 -11.53 -9.30 -9.02
CA GLY A 57 -12.69 -9.57 -8.17
C GLY A 57 -12.41 -10.60 -7.06
N ARG A 58 -11.19 -10.64 -6.51
CA ARG A 58 -10.79 -11.53 -5.42
C ARG A 58 -10.30 -10.74 -4.21
N GLY A 59 -10.36 -11.35 -3.03
CA GLY A 59 -9.83 -10.75 -1.80
C GLY A 59 -8.31 -10.54 -1.87
N SER A 60 -7.80 -9.50 -1.22
CA SER A 60 -6.38 -9.16 -1.22
C SER A 60 -5.47 -10.28 -0.72
N LEU A 61 -5.95 -11.14 0.19
CA LEU A 61 -5.20 -12.30 0.69
C LEU A 61 -4.95 -13.39 -0.35
N ALA A 62 -5.60 -13.35 -1.53
CA ALA A 62 -5.23 -14.20 -2.65
C ALA A 62 -3.75 -14.04 -3.03
N GLY A 63 -3.15 -12.89 -2.74
CA GLY A 63 -1.71 -12.64 -2.93
C GLY A 63 -0.78 -13.46 -2.04
N TYR A 64 -1.29 -14.11 -0.98
CA TYR A 64 -0.54 -15.01 -0.10
C TYR A 64 -0.63 -16.48 -0.51
N MET A 65 -1.50 -16.78 -1.46
CA MET A 65 -1.71 -18.15 -1.92
C MET A 65 -0.80 -18.47 -3.10
N SER A 66 -0.63 -19.77 -3.39
CA SER A 66 0.29 -20.26 -4.42
C SER A 66 -0.22 -20.04 -5.86
N TYR A 67 -0.71 -18.83 -6.15
CA TYR A 67 -1.25 -18.46 -7.47
C TYR A 67 -0.24 -17.76 -8.38
N GLY A 68 1.00 -17.65 -7.97
CA GLY A 68 2.09 -17.07 -8.75
C GLY A 68 3.19 -16.49 -7.85
N ASN A 69 4.33 -16.16 -8.45
CA ASN A 69 5.41 -15.48 -7.75
C ASN A 69 5.07 -13.99 -7.59
N ALA A 70 5.03 -13.50 -6.34
CA ALA A 70 4.62 -12.13 -6.03
C ALA A 70 5.55 -11.08 -6.64
N ASN A 71 6.88 -11.34 -6.61
CA ASN A 71 7.88 -10.43 -7.14
C ASN A 71 7.81 -10.32 -8.66
N GLU A 72 7.59 -11.43 -9.35
CA GLU A 72 7.43 -11.42 -10.82
C GLU A 72 6.11 -10.73 -11.23
N ILE A 73 5.01 -10.98 -10.50
CA ILE A 73 3.73 -10.30 -10.76
C ILE A 73 3.87 -8.78 -10.58
N ALA A 74 4.62 -8.31 -9.57
CA ALA A 74 4.88 -6.88 -9.39
C ALA A 74 5.66 -6.27 -10.57
N LYS A 75 6.67 -6.98 -11.09
CA LYS A 75 7.41 -6.55 -12.31
C LYS A 75 6.50 -6.50 -13.55
N GLU A 76 5.67 -7.53 -13.75
CA GLU A 76 4.70 -7.56 -14.86
C GLU A 76 3.74 -6.38 -14.80
N LEU A 77 3.19 -6.08 -13.63
CA LEU A 77 2.36 -4.89 -13.41
C LEU A 77 3.15 -3.58 -13.63
N GLY A 78 4.45 -3.57 -13.31
CA GLY A 78 5.33 -2.45 -13.62
C GLY A 78 5.35 -2.11 -15.10
N HIS A 79 5.43 -3.11 -15.99
CA HIS A 79 5.36 -2.89 -17.43
C HIS A 79 4.00 -2.32 -17.90
N GLU A 80 2.92 -2.57 -17.16
CA GLU A 80 1.60 -2.00 -17.46
C GLU A 80 1.45 -0.58 -16.91
N VAL A 81 1.88 -0.34 -15.65
CA VAL A 81 1.60 0.88 -14.90
C VAL A 81 2.59 2.00 -15.21
N LEU A 82 3.90 1.72 -15.21
CA LEU A 82 4.93 2.76 -15.37
C LEU A 82 4.80 3.58 -16.65
N PRO A 83 4.40 3.01 -17.81
CA PRO A 83 4.25 3.80 -19.04
C PRO A 83 3.04 4.76 -19.03
N VAL A 84 2.04 4.54 -18.19
CA VAL A 84 0.80 5.35 -18.15
C VAL A 84 0.78 6.38 -17.04
N VAL A 85 1.64 6.27 -16.04
CA VAL A 85 1.86 7.26 -14.98
C VAL A 85 2.91 8.29 -15.42
N GLN A 86 2.66 9.58 -15.21
CA GLN A 86 3.49 10.64 -15.77
C GLN A 86 4.39 11.34 -14.74
N LYS A 87 3.94 11.48 -13.49
CA LYS A 87 4.59 12.32 -12.47
C LYS A 87 4.73 11.64 -11.12
N VAL A 88 3.69 10.90 -10.71
CA VAL A 88 3.60 10.32 -9.38
C VAL A 88 4.61 9.18 -9.23
N PRO A 89 5.39 9.12 -8.12
CA PRO A 89 6.30 8.00 -7.88
C PRO A 89 5.52 6.68 -7.73
N VAL A 90 6.03 5.65 -8.39
CA VAL A 90 5.47 4.28 -8.34
C VAL A 90 6.42 3.38 -7.57
N LEU A 91 5.90 2.69 -6.56
CA LEU A 91 6.63 1.76 -5.71
C LEU A 91 6.25 0.31 -6.04
N ALA A 92 7.18 -0.61 -5.84
CA ALA A 92 6.93 -2.04 -5.96
C ALA A 92 6.70 -2.68 -4.59
N GLY A 93 5.66 -3.48 -4.46
CA GLY A 93 5.57 -4.45 -3.37
C GLY A 93 6.58 -5.58 -3.58
N VAL A 94 7.36 -5.86 -2.55
CA VAL A 94 8.43 -6.86 -2.56
C VAL A 94 8.17 -7.93 -1.52
N ASN A 95 8.07 -9.18 -1.98
CA ASN A 95 8.08 -10.35 -1.08
C ASN A 95 9.52 -10.66 -0.67
N ALA A 96 9.93 -10.17 0.49
CA ALA A 96 11.30 -10.33 0.97
C ALA A 96 11.63 -11.76 1.43
N THR A 97 10.63 -12.61 1.69
CA THR A 97 10.80 -13.99 2.09
C THR A 97 10.83 -14.99 0.92
N ASP A 98 10.83 -14.50 -0.33
CA ASP A 98 10.91 -15.35 -1.52
C ASP A 98 12.28 -16.08 -1.58
N PRO A 99 12.30 -17.42 -1.41
CA PRO A 99 13.55 -18.17 -1.34
C PRO A 99 14.26 -18.29 -2.70
N PHE A 100 13.61 -17.92 -3.79
CA PHE A 100 14.17 -17.96 -5.14
C PHE A 100 14.61 -16.55 -5.63
N CYS A 101 14.45 -15.53 -4.79
CA CYS A 101 14.80 -14.15 -5.12
C CYS A 101 16.20 -13.79 -4.59
N ILE A 102 17.08 -13.36 -5.48
CA ILE A 102 18.34 -12.69 -5.09
C ILE A 102 17.99 -11.22 -4.88
N MET A 103 17.72 -10.84 -3.63
CA MET A 103 17.11 -9.55 -3.26
C MET A 103 17.89 -8.34 -3.78
N ASP A 104 19.23 -8.35 -3.65
CA ASP A 104 20.06 -7.24 -4.16
C ASP A 104 19.88 -7.02 -5.68
N LYS A 105 19.83 -8.12 -6.44
CA LYS A 105 19.57 -8.08 -7.88
C LYS A 105 18.18 -7.61 -8.23
N HIS A 106 17.18 -8.13 -7.50
CA HIS A 106 15.79 -7.78 -7.69
C HIS A 106 15.53 -6.28 -7.48
N LEU A 107 16.10 -5.69 -6.42
CA LEU A 107 16.00 -4.25 -6.16
C LEU A 107 16.65 -3.41 -7.27
N ASN A 108 17.80 -3.85 -7.80
CA ASN A 108 18.44 -3.19 -8.94
C ASN A 108 17.58 -3.28 -10.21
N ASP A 109 16.95 -4.43 -10.46
CA ASP A 109 16.03 -4.62 -11.59
C ASP A 109 14.80 -3.72 -11.48
N LEU A 110 14.20 -3.59 -10.29
CA LEU A 110 13.08 -2.69 -10.04
C LEU A 110 13.45 -1.24 -10.29
N LYS A 111 14.61 -0.81 -9.77
CA LYS A 111 15.12 0.55 -10.00
C LYS A 111 15.37 0.81 -11.49
N ALA A 112 15.94 -0.16 -12.21
CA ALA A 112 16.19 -0.06 -13.65
C ALA A 112 14.89 -0.01 -14.49
N LEU A 113 13.81 -0.65 -14.02
CA LEU A 113 12.48 -0.55 -14.64
C LEU A 113 11.83 0.83 -14.45
N GLY A 114 12.26 1.61 -13.46
CA GLY A 114 11.72 2.93 -13.16
C GLY A 114 10.84 3.01 -11.92
N PHE A 115 10.90 2.00 -11.05
CA PHE A 115 10.29 2.12 -9.72
C PHE A 115 11.06 3.11 -8.86
N ALA A 116 10.33 3.98 -8.17
CA ALA A 116 10.89 4.98 -7.26
C ALA A 116 11.28 4.39 -5.90
N GLY A 117 10.66 3.28 -5.52
CA GLY A 117 10.83 2.72 -4.20
C GLY A 117 10.14 1.38 -4.01
N VAL A 118 10.09 0.94 -2.75
CA VAL A 118 9.55 -0.37 -2.38
C VAL A 118 8.68 -0.31 -1.13
N GLN A 119 7.83 -1.34 -0.99
CA GLN A 119 7.03 -1.66 0.18
C GLN A 119 7.11 -3.17 0.45
N ASN A 120 7.12 -3.59 1.72
CA ASN A 120 7.18 -4.99 2.12
C ASN A 120 5.81 -5.67 1.99
N PHE A 121 5.44 -6.06 0.77
CA PHE A 121 4.20 -6.80 0.53
C PHE A 121 4.37 -7.82 -0.60
N PRO A 122 3.99 -9.10 -0.44
CA PRO A 122 3.42 -9.76 0.75
C PRO A 122 4.31 -9.67 1.99
N THR A 123 3.72 -9.63 3.19
CA THR A 123 4.42 -9.42 4.46
C THR A 123 4.07 -10.50 5.49
N MET A 124 5.04 -10.91 6.28
CA MET A 124 4.84 -11.78 7.43
C MET A 124 4.04 -11.10 8.56
N GLY A 125 3.94 -9.77 8.53
CA GLY A 125 3.21 -9.00 9.54
C GLY A 125 1.71 -9.28 9.60
N LEU A 126 1.10 -9.74 8.50
CA LEU A 126 -0.33 -10.14 8.45
C LEU A 126 -0.58 -11.61 8.84
N ILE A 127 0.47 -12.38 9.09
CA ILE A 127 0.36 -13.78 9.49
C ILE A 127 0.54 -13.85 11.01
N ASP A 128 -0.29 -14.64 11.69
CA ASP A 128 -0.28 -14.77 13.14
C ASP A 128 -0.34 -16.24 13.61
N GLY A 129 -0.39 -16.41 14.92
CA GLY A 129 -0.61 -17.69 15.58
C GLY A 129 0.41 -18.78 15.22
N ARG A 130 -0.07 -20.03 15.18
CA ARG A 130 0.78 -21.19 14.91
C ARG A 130 1.40 -21.14 13.51
N PHE A 131 0.66 -20.68 12.52
CA PHE A 131 1.17 -20.60 11.14
C PHE A 131 2.35 -19.61 11.06
N ARG A 132 2.27 -18.47 11.74
CA ARG A 132 3.39 -17.53 11.85
C ARG A 132 4.63 -18.19 12.45
N ALA A 133 4.46 -18.85 13.60
CA ALA A 133 5.57 -19.50 14.29
C ALA A 133 6.25 -20.60 13.44
N GLU A 134 5.47 -21.36 12.68
CA GLU A 134 5.99 -22.39 11.78
C GLU A 134 6.71 -21.79 10.56
N CYS A 135 6.20 -20.68 9.99
CA CYS A 135 6.90 -19.94 8.95
C CYS A 135 8.25 -19.42 9.44
N GLU A 136 8.29 -18.78 10.60
CA GLU A 136 9.53 -18.25 11.18
C GLU A 136 10.56 -19.36 11.51
N ALA A 137 10.09 -20.48 12.05
CA ALA A 137 10.94 -21.65 12.32
C ALA A 137 11.54 -22.29 11.05
N THR A 138 10.93 -22.05 9.89
CA THR A 138 11.37 -22.56 8.59
C THR A 138 12.05 -21.49 7.71
N GLY A 139 12.37 -20.33 8.27
CA GLY A 139 13.19 -19.32 7.61
C GLY A 139 12.42 -18.19 6.88
N MET A 140 11.10 -18.11 7.07
CA MET A 140 10.29 -17.00 6.58
C MET A 140 9.98 -16.04 7.73
N GLN A 141 10.73 -14.94 7.83
CA GLN A 141 10.69 -14.04 8.99
C GLN A 141 10.51 -12.58 8.56
N TYR A 142 9.85 -11.79 9.41
CA TYR A 142 9.73 -10.35 9.21
C TYR A 142 11.09 -9.63 9.16
N ALA A 143 12.11 -10.16 9.82
CA ALA A 143 13.47 -9.63 9.78
C ALA A 143 14.03 -9.54 8.34
N GLN A 144 13.65 -10.46 7.44
CA GLN A 144 14.05 -10.40 6.03
C GLN A 144 13.43 -9.18 5.31
N GLU A 145 12.25 -8.73 5.75
CA GLU A 145 11.61 -7.52 5.24
C GLU A 145 12.37 -6.28 5.71
N VAL A 146 12.83 -6.27 6.97
CA VAL A 146 13.69 -5.21 7.53
C VAL A 146 15.01 -5.12 6.75
N ASP A 147 15.66 -6.26 6.48
CA ASP A 147 16.89 -6.32 5.68
C ASP A 147 16.66 -5.81 4.25
N MET A 148 15.53 -6.15 3.63
CA MET A 148 15.15 -5.67 2.30
C MET A 148 14.97 -4.14 2.28
N ILE A 149 14.33 -3.57 3.30
CA ILE A 149 14.17 -2.12 3.43
C ILE A 149 15.53 -1.43 3.61
N ALA A 150 16.44 -2.00 4.42
CA ALA A 150 17.80 -1.48 4.56
C ALA A 150 18.57 -1.48 3.22
N MET A 151 18.51 -2.60 2.48
CA MET A 151 19.12 -2.69 1.14
C MET A 151 18.53 -1.69 0.15
N ALA A 152 17.22 -1.47 0.18
CA ALA A 152 16.55 -0.50 -0.69
C ALA A 152 16.96 0.94 -0.34
N HIS A 153 17.05 1.25 0.95
CA HIS A 153 17.54 2.54 1.43
C HIS A 153 18.98 2.82 0.97
N GLU A 154 19.89 1.84 1.10
CA GLU A 154 21.28 1.94 0.61
C GLU A 154 21.37 2.18 -0.90
N LYS A 155 20.38 1.71 -1.67
CA LYS A 155 20.26 1.93 -3.12
C LYS A 155 19.58 3.26 -3.48
N ASP A 156 19.31 4.12 -2.50
CA ASP A 156 18.59 5.39 -2.68
C ASP A 156 17.20 5.20 -3.33
N MET A 157 16.48 4.17 -2.91
CA MET A 157 15.08 3.92 -3.23
C MET A 157 14.18 4.41 -2.10
N LEU A 158 13.03 4.99 -2.41
CA LEU A 158 12.04 5.37 -1.40
C LEU A 158 11.50 4.12 -0.69
N THR A 159 11.38 4.17 0.63
CA THR A 159 10.92 3.03 1.43
C THR A 159 9.67 3.37 2.22
N THR A 160 8.61 2.56 2.06
CA THR A 160 7.32 2.80 2.71
C THR A 160 6.80 1.53 3.41
N PRO A 161 7.57 0.96 4.40
CA PRO A 161 7.22 -0.32 4.99
C PRO A 161 5.93 -0.29 5.79
N TYR A 162 5.16 -1.38 5.69
CA TYR A 162 4.09 -1.74 6.60
C TYR A 162 4.66 -2.21 7.93
N VAL A 163 4.06 -1.74 9.02
CA VAL A 163 4.37 -2.17 10.38
C VAL A 163 3.09 -2.63 11.10
N PHE A 164 3.27 -3.58 12.04
CA PHE A 164 2.19 -4.28 12.72
C PHE A 164 2.40 -4.34 14.24
N SER A 165 3.52 -3.79 14.73
CA SER A 165 3.87 -3.71 16.14
C SER A 165 4.89 -2.59 16.38
N ALA A 166 5.09 -2.24 17.66
CA ALA A 166 6.12 -1.30 18.08
C ALA A 166 7.54 -1.77 17.67
N ASP A 167 7.83 -3.07 17.82
CA ASP A 167 9.12 -3.64 17.41
C ASP A 167 9.33 -3.52 15.90
N ASN A 168 8.30 -3.84 15.09
CA ASN A 168 8.38 -3.66 13.65
C ASN A 168 8.65 -2.20 13.26
N ALA A 169 7.98 -1.26 13.91
CA ALA A 169 8.15 0.16 13.63
C ALA A 169 9.57 0.65 13.98
N ALA A 170 10.11 0.24 15.12
CA ALA A 170 11.47 0.55 15.53
C ALA A 170 12.52 -0.09 14.61
N ASP A 171 12.32 -1.35 14.20
CA ASP A 171 13.25 -2.06 13.31
C ASP A 171 13.27 -1.44 11.91
N MET A 172 12.10 -1.10 11.36
CA MET A 172 12.00 -0.40 10.07
C MET A 172 12.61 1.00 10.13
N ALA A 173 12.44 1.72 11.24
CA ALA A 173 13.11 3.01 11.45
C ALA A 173 14.65 2.87 11.43
N ARG A 174 15.21 1.84 12.10
CA ARG A 174 16.67 1.53 12.08
C ARG A 174 17.15 1.16 10.67
N ALA A 175 16.31 0.44 9.91
CA ALA A 175 16.59 0.06 8.53
C ALA A 175 16.61 1.24 7.54
N GLY A 176 16.23 2.44 7.96
CA GLY A 176 16.24 3.62 7.10
C GLY A 176 14.91 3.85 6.37
N ALA A 177 13.79 3.37 6.93
CA ALA A 177 12.47 3.68 6.37
C ALA A 177 12.25 5.19 6.21
N ASP A 178 11.58 5.60 5.13
CA ASP A 178 11.21 6.99 4.89
C ASP A 178 9.81 7.32 5.39
N VAL A 179 8.88 6.41 5.12
CA VAL A 179 7.46 6.54 5.48
C VAL A 179 7.03 5.27 6.18
N ILE A 180 6.76 5.33 7.46
CA ILE A 180 6.17 4.20 8.22
C ILE A 180 4.68 4.12 7.93
N VAL A 181 4.20 2.98 7.50
CA VAL A 181 2.78 2.73 7.22
C VAL A 181 2.20 1.84 8.31
N ALA A 182 1.41 2.42 9.22
CA ALA A 182 0.71 1.67 10.26
C ALA A 182 -0.45 0.88 9.63
N HIS A 183 -0.36 -0.45 9.68
CA HIS A 183 -1.30 -1.34 8.99
C HIS A 183 -2.24 -2.04 9.98
N PHE A 184 -3.53 -1.67 9.96
CA PHE A 184 -4.57 -2.14 10.90
C PHE A 184 -5.36 -3.36 10.42
N GLY A 185 -4.86 -4.08 9.43
CA GLY A 185 -5.54 -5.23 8.87
C GLY A 185 -6.18 -4.95 7.50
N LEU A 186 -6.97 -5.90 7.02
CA LEU A 186 -7.66 -5.77 5.74
C LEU A 186 -8.73 -4.68 5.78
N THR A 187 -8.84 -3.92 4.69
CA THR A 187 -9.89 -2.89 4.54
C THR A 187 -11.29 -3.49 4.59
N THR A 188 -12.15 -2.91 5.38
CA THR A 188 -13.57 -3.23 5.46
C THR A 188 -14.36 -2.77 4.23
N GLY A 189 -15.63 -3.16 4.13
CA GLY A 189 -16.56 -2.69 3.11
C GLY A 189 -16.45 -3.33 1.73
N GLY A 190 -17.50 -3.11 0.93
CA GLY A 190 -17.63 -3.67 -0.42
C GLY A 190 -18.01 -5.15 -0.44
N SER A 191 -17.91 -5.79 -1.61
CA SER A 191 -18.34 -7.17 -1.81
C SER A 191 -17.43 -8.24 -1.19
N ILE A 192 -16.19 -7.86 -0.85
CA ILE A 192 -15.14 -8.75 -0.33
C ILE A 192 -14.29 -8.09 0.78
N GLY A 193 -14.91 -7.23 1.58
CA GLY A 193 -14.26 -6.61 2.76
C GLY A 193 -14.15 -7.57 3.95
N ALA A 194 -13.33 -7.20 4.95
CA ALA A 194 -13.07 -7.99 6.16
C ALA A 194 -13.75 -7.35 7.39
N ASP A 195 -15.06 -7.16 7.34
CA ASP A 195 -15.80 -6.34 8.30
C ASP A 195 -15.78 -6.88 9.74
N ASP A 196 -15.80 -8.22 9.90
CA ASP A 196 -15.90 -8.86 11.22
C ASP A 196 -14.56 -8.92 12.00
N THR A 197 -13.43 -8.57 11.38
CA THR A 197 -12.09 -8.73 11.98
C THR A 197 -11.35 -7.42 12.20
N ALA A 198 -11.92 -6.30 11.78
CA ALA A 198 -11.27 -4.99 11.89
C ALA A 198 -11.32 -4.46 13.34
N PRO A 199 -10.22 -3.88 13.86
CA PRO A 199 -10.24 -3.13 15.11
C PRO A 199 -11.11 -1.88 14.98
N ASP A 200 -11.58 -1.34 16.11
CA ASP A 200 -12.25 -0.05 16.10
C ASP A 200 -11.27 1.14 15.98
N PHE A 201 -11.79 2.35 15.79
CA PHE A 201 -10.97 3.55 15.60
C PHE A 201 -10.10 3.90 16.80
N GLU A 202 -10.60 3.67 18.03
CA GLU A 202 -9.87 3.96 19.26
C GLU A 202 -8.69 3.00 19.42
N GLU A 203 -8.90 1.73 19.11
CA GLU A 203 -7.83 0.73 19.09
C GLU A 203 -6.80 1.03 17.98
N CYS A 204 -7.24 1.40 16.78
CA CYS A 204 -6.33 1.85 15.73
C CYS A 204 -5.48 3.04 16.18
N ALA A 205 -6.08 4.03 16.84
CA ALA A 205 -5.38 5.20 17.35
C ALA A 205 -4.41 4.85 18.50
N ARG A 206 -4.77 3.92 19.36
CA ARG A 206 -3.88 3.40 20.41
C ARG A 206 -2.66 2.71 19.81
N LEU A 207 -2.87 1.79 18.88
CA LEU A 207 -1.80 1.07 18.16
C LEU A 207 -0.89 2.02 17.39
N TYR A 208 -1.47 2.99 16.67
CA TYR A 208 -0.71 4.00 15.95
C TYR A 208 0.25 4.75 16.86
N ARG A 209 -0.23 5.26 18.01
CA ARG A 209 0.62 6.00 18.96
C ARG A 209 1.76 5.13 19.47
N GLU A 210 1.47 3.90 19.89
CA GLU A 210 2.46 2.95 20.35
C GLU A 210 3.55 2.71 19.28
N TRP A 211 3.16 2.48 18.03
CA TRP A 211 4.10 2.18 16.95
C TRP A 211 4.87 3.42 16.49
N SER A 212 4.20 4.56 16.38
CA SER A 212 4.85 5.81 16.00
C SER A 212 5.86 6.28 17.05
N ASP A 213 5.53 6.16 18.35
CA ASP A 213 6.44 6.49 19.44
C ASP A 213 7.67 5.58 19.43
N ALA A 214 7.49 4.28 19.20
CA ALA A 214 8.60 3.34 19.07
C ALA A 214 9.55 3.71 17.90
N ALA A 215 9.00 4.04 16.74
CA ALA A 215 9.80 4.46 15.60
C ALA A 215 10.48 5.82 15.84
N LYS A 216 9.78 6.80 16.41
CA LYS A 216 10.33 8.13 16.76
C LYS A 216 11.43 8.06 17.82
N SER A 217 11.41 7.05 18.69
CA SER A 217 12.51 6.84 19.64
C SER A 217 13.84 6.46 18.96
N VAL A 218 13.78 6.01 17.71
CA VAL A 218 14.94 5.66 16.88
C VAL A 218 15.36 6.83 15.99
N ARG A 219 14.38 7.46 15.30
CA ARG A 219 14.59 8.60 14.39
C ARG A 219 13.35 9.50 14.41
N ASP A 220 13.57 10.80 14.33
CA ASP A 220 12.56 11.86 14.39
C ASP A 220 12.16 12.44 13.01
N ASP A 221 12.87 12.07 11.94
CA ASP A 221 12.67 12.56 10.58
C ASP A 221 11.70 11.71 9.73
N LEU A 222 11.03 10.75 10.35
CA LEU A 222 10.12 9.81 9.70
C LEU A 222 8.78 10.47 9.32
N LEU A 223 8.21 10.02 8.19
CA LEU A 223 6.81 10.27 7.87
C LEU A 223 5.96 9.08 8.32
N PHE A 224 4.71 9.36 8.73
CA PHE A 224 3.77 8.33 9.20
C PHE A 224 2.45 8.44 8.47
N ILE A 225 1.95 7.34 7.95
CA ILE A 225 0.62 7.24 7.33
C ILE A 225 -0.08 5.97 7.81
N ALA A 226 -1.41 5.95 7.73
CA ALA A 226 -2.25 4.85 8.21
C ALA A 226 -2.85 4.06 7.05
N HIS A 227 -3.06 2.75 7.24
CA HIS A 227 -3.62 1.85 6.23
C HIS A 227 -4.53 0.78 6.81
N GLY A 228 -5.64 0.54 6.10
CA GLY A 228 -6.46 -0.66 6.30
C GLY A 228 -7.39 -0.62 7.51
N GLY A 229 -7.90 -1.78 7.88
CA GLY A 229 -8.91 -1.90 8.93
C GLY A 229 -10.17 -1.08 8.63
N PRO A 230 -10.68 -0.32 9.59
CA PRO A 230 -11.90 0.46 9.44
C PRO A 230 -11.73 1.71 8.54
N LEU A 231 -10.51 2.03 8.09
CA LEU A 231 -10.24 3.17 7.21
C LEU A 231 -10.57 2.80 5.77
N ALA A 232 -11.85 2.78 5.42
CA ALA A 232 -12.33 2.36 4.10
C ALA A 232 -12.72 3.55 3.19
N GLU A 233 -13.27 4.60 3.77
CA GLU A 233 -13.78 5.79 3.05
C GLU A 233 -13.04 7.06 3.51
N PRO A 234 -13.11 8.17 2.75
CA PRO A 234 -12.46 9.43 3.13
C PRO A 234 -12.84 9.96 4.51
N GLU A 235 -14.12 9.78 4.89
CA GLU A 235 -14.65 10.18 6.20
C GLU A 235 -14.01 9.37 7.33
N ASP A 236 -13.73 8.09 7.10
CA ASP A 236 -13.04 7.22 8.06
C ASP A 236 -11.59 7.67 8.24
N ALA A 237 -10.90 7.95 7.14
CA ALA A 237 -9.54 8.48 7.18
C ALA A 237 -9.49 9.83 7.93
N GLN A 238 -10.45 10.75 7.66
CA GLN A 238 -10.53 12.02 8.38
C GLN A 238 -10.80 11.83 9.87
N LYS A 239 -11.67 10.88 10.23
CA LYS A 239 -11.94 10.55 11.65
C LYS A 239 -10.68 10.07 12.34
N PHE A 240 -9.91 9.19 11.70
CA PHE A 240 -8.65 8.70 12.24
C PHE A 240 -7.60 9.81 12.39
N LEU A 241 -7.43 10.68 11.38
CA LEU A 241 -6.51 11.82 11.43
C LEU A 241 -6.87 12.82 12.54
N ASN A 242 -8.16 12.97 12.86
CA ASN A 242 -8.59 13.79 14.01
C ASN A 242 -8.18 13.17 15.35
N LEU A 243 -8.15 11.84 15.46
CA LEU A 243 -7.69 11.12 16.65
C LEU A 243 -6.15 11.10 16.76
N CYS A 244 -5.45 11.15 15.63
CA CYS A 244 -4.00 11.05 15.51
C CYS A 244 -3.44 12.21 14.65
N PRO A 245 -3.39 13.45 15.20
CA PRO A 245 -3.01 14.64 14.43
C PRO A 245 -1.55 14.67 13.98
N ASP A 246 -0.72 13.79 14.49
CA ASP A 246 0.67 13.56 14.07
C ASP A 246 0.80 12.50 12.96
N CYS A 247 -0.31 11.91 12.52
CA CYS A 247 -0.36 11.08 11.32
C CYS A 247 -0.44 11.97 10.08
N HIS A 248 0.46 11.77 9.14
CA HIS A 248 0.59 12.64 7.97
C HIS A 248 -0.39 12.31 6.84
N GLY A 249 -1.13 11.19 6.92
CA GLY A 249 -2.06 10.86 5.86
C GLY A 249 -2.54 9.41 5.85
N PHE A 250 -3.07 9.02 4.70
CA PHE A 250 -3.71 7.73 4.48
C PHE A 250 -3.10 6.99 3.29
N TYR A 251 -2.94 5.69 3.43
CA TYR A 251 -2.54 4.78 2.36
C TYR A 251 -3.69 3.80 2.10
N GLY A 252 -4.29 3.83 0.91
CA GLY A 252 -5.39 2.95 0.54
C GLY A 252 -4.99 1.93 -0.51
N ALA A 253 -5.66 0.79 -0.54
CA ALA A 253 -5.56 -0.19 -1.60
C ALA A 253 -6.96 -0.49 -2.15
N SER A 254 -7.76 -1.27 -1.43
CA SER A 254 -9.16 -1.53 -1.81
C SER A 254 -10.01 -0.25 -1.85
N SER A 255 -9.75 0.70 -0.95
CA SER A 255 -10.41 2.01 -0.90
C SER A 255 -10.10 2.88 -2.13
N MET A 256 -8.93 2.75 -2.74
CA MET A 256 -8.53 3.57 -3.90
C MET A 256 -9.00 3.02 -5.24
N GLU A 257 -9.10 1.69 -5.39
CA GLU A 257 -9.48 1.12 -6.69
C GLU A 257 -10.71 0.20 -6.64
N ARG A 258 -10.75 -0.80 -5.74
CA ARG A 258 -11.83 -1.80 -5.73
C ARG A 258 -13.18 -1.18 -5.37
N LEU A 259 -13.29 -0.50 -4.24
CA LEU A 259 -14.54 0.10 -3.77
C LEU A 259 -15.13 1.12 -4.76
N PRO A 260 -14.35 2.08 -5.30
CA PRO A 260 -14.84 2.98 -6.34
C PRO A 260 -15.27 2.25 -7.61
N THR A 261 -14.51 1.24 -8.05
CA THR A 261 -14.80 0.48 -9.27
C THR A 261 -16.10 -0.33 -9.13
N GLU A 262 -16.29 -1.02 -7.99
CA GLU A 262 -17.53 -1.76 -7.71
C GLU A 262 -18.75 -0.85 -7.83
N ARG A 263 -18.71 0.33 -7.22
CA ARG A 263 -19.81 1.30 -7.24
C ARG A 263 -20.03 1.89 -8.63
N ALA A 264 -18.99 2.48 -9.21
CA ALA A 264 -19.12 3.21 -10.46
C ALA A 264 -19.61 2.33 -11.63
N ILE A 265 -19.12 1.11 -11.76
CA ILE A 265 -19.54 0.20 -12.82
C ILE A 265 -20.98 -0.26 -12.58
N THR A 266 -21.33 -0.60 -11.33
CA THR A 266 -22.69 -1.05 -10.99
C THR A 266 -23.71 0.04 -11.28
N ASP A 267 -23.48 1.26 -10.80
CA ASP A 267 -24.36 2.41 -10.99
C ASP A 267 -24.52 2.74 -12.48
N GLN A 268 -23.44 2.71 -13.24
CA GLN A 268 -23.45 2.98 -14.67
C GLN A 268 -24.28 1.96 -15.44
N VAL A 269 -24.14 0.66 -15.12
CA VAL A 269 -24.92 -0.40 -15.75
C VAL A 269 -26.42 -0.29 -15.38
N GLN A 270 -26.74 0.02 -14.13
CA GLN A 270 -28.11 0.27 -13.69
C GLN A 270 -28.73 1.46 -14.43
N ALA A 271 -27.98 2.55 -14.59
CA ALA A 271 -28.44 3.74 -15.34
C ALA A 271 -28.76 3.39 -16.80
N PHE A 272 -27.89 2.64 -17.48
CA PHE A 272 -28.19 2.14 -18.84
C PHE A 272 -29.35 1.18 -18.87
N GLY A 273 -29.50 0.30 -17.87
CA GLY A 273 -30.60 -0.65 -17.74
C GLY A 273 -31.97 0.02 -17.56
N ALA A 274 -32.01 1.24 -17.05
CA ALA A 274 -33.24 2.03 -16.87
C ALA A 274 -33.72 2.74 -18.15
N LEU A 275 -32.95 2.68 -19.25
CA LEU A 275 -33.37 3.29 -20.52
C LEU A 275 -34.60 2.61 -21.10
N ASN A 276 -35.57 3.43 -21.48
CA ASN A 276 -36.75 2.96 -22.18
C ASN A 276 -36.48 2.78 -23.69
N ARG A 277 -37.06 1.77 -24.30
CA ARG A 277 -37.06 1.69 -25.75
C ARG A 277 -37.93 2.85 -26.29
N GLY A 278 -37.37 3.62 -27.20
CA GLY A 278 -38.12 4.67 -27.90
C GLY A 278 -39.40 4.11 -28.54
N ASP A 279 -40.43 4.92 -28.62
CA ASP A 279 -41.69 4.53 -29.30
C ASP A 279 -41.38 4.06 -30.73
N LYS A 280 -41.90 2.93 -31.11
CA LYS A 280 -41.87 2.50 -32.51
C LYS A 280 -42.59 3.57 -33.30
N VAL A 281 -41.87 4.31 -34.14
CA VAL A 281 -42.50 5.13 -35.17
C VAL A 281 -43.33 4.17 -36.02
N LYS A 282 -44.67 4.29 -35.91
CA LYS A 282 -45.63 3.51 -36.71
C LYS A 282 -45.63 3.98 -38.15
#